data_daffb45b67149d6461083cd6f58c73eb
#
_entry.id   daffb45b67149d6461083cd6f58c73eb
#
_cell.length_a   1.000
_cell.length_b   1.000
_cell.length_c   1.000
_cell.angle_alpha   90.00
_cell.angle_beta   90.00
_cell.angle_gamma   90.00
#
_symmetry.space_group_name_H-M   'P 1'
#
loop_
_entity.id
_entity.type
_entity.pdbx_description
1 polymer ?
#
loop_
_entity_poly.entity_id
_entity_poly.type
_entity_poly.pdbx_seq_one_letter_code
_entity_poly.pdbx_strand_id
1 'polypeptide(L)'
;MSAEYATFGLAPAMRAGGVLANGDYQVHRDFVDFIVNGRPLLFQLSDLDAVSPLASDVPPAIFTHHVRGLLLEAEAPLLDGRHVIYGCPECEGLECGAVTAVIEQAPDGTDTYVWRDFAWQTAERADLQLNGYHGIGPFRFHGAEYREALRQLLADGEPAARRRRVLLIGARVAVLAKLAAALRTIGVGAEIAADAAGVPPDELRTYGAVAFGRSVPAATREGVRAAFEGAGLQVAYVDGLAPIIPLLVAQIEHALDRSPLELRRLTRLAAADGAAGVDITSTCRVQLIAYRLDRLSRTQTHQVFDGVLEPGEHRITLDAKATKGESFVVARTTDSVLTAPIVR
;
A
#
# COMPACT_ATOMS: atom_id res chain seq x y z
N MET A 1 -10.12 -34.33 21.38
CA MET A 1 -9.34 -33.83 20.24
C MET A 1 -9.05 -32.38 20.53
N SER A 2 -7.77 -31.99 20.61
CA SER A 2 -7.37 -30.59 20.76
C SER A 2 -7.82 -29.85 19.52
N ALA A 3 -8.59 -28.77 19.69
CA ALA A 3 -8.99 -27.94 18.55
C ALA A 3 -7.72 -27.27 17.97
N GLU A 4 -7.47 -27.45 16.68
CA GLU A 4 -6.34 -26.84 16.01
C GLU A 4 -6.61 -25.34 15.82
N TYR A 5 -5.69 -24.50 16.30
CA TYR A 5 -5.77 -23.05 16.10
C TYR A 5 -5.09 -22.66 14.82
N ALA A 6 -5.75 -21.81 14.06
CA ALA A 6 -5.18 -21.13 12.92
C ALA A 6 -4.46 -19.85 13.37
N THR A 7 -3.40 -19.48 12.71
CA THR A 7 -2.79 -18.14 12.88
C THR A 7 -3.61 -17.10 12.15
N PHE A 8 -3.75 -15.91 12.76
CA PHE A 8 -4.44 -14.77 12.19
C PHE A 8 -3.45 -13.61 11.93
N GLY A 9 -3.55 -13.00 10.79
CA GLY A 9 -2.76 -11.83 10.46
C GLY A 9 -3.46 -10.96 9.41
N LEU A 10 -2.87 -9.81 9.15
CA LEU A 10 -3.33 -8.83 8.18
C LEU A 10 -2.17 -8.42 7.29
N ALA A 11 -2.41 -8.23 6.00
CA ALA A 11 -1.40 -7.74 5.06
C ALA A 11 -2.00 -6.77 4.04
N PRO A 12 -1.24 -5.74 3.62
CA PRO A 12 -1.64 -4.90 2.51
C PRO A 12 -1.83 -5.72 1.24
N ALA A 13 -2.91 -5.47 0.53
CA ALA A 13 -3.24 -6.08 -0.74
C ALA A 13 -3.83 -5.04 -1.69
N MET A 14 -3.95 -5.38 -2.96
CA MET A 14 -4.55 -4.48 -3.94
C MET A 14 -5.29 -5.26 -5.03
N ARG A 15 -6.34 -4.66 -5.53
CA ARG A 15 -6.95 -4.96 -6.82
C ARG A 15 -6.43 -3.96 -7.84
N ALA A 16 -5.72 -4.41 -8.87
CA ALA A 16 -5.17 -3.53 -9.88
C ALA A 16 -6.28 -2.86 -10.70
N GLY A 17 -6.19 -1.55 -10.90
CA GLY A 17 -7.02 -0.82 -11.84
C GLY A 17 -6.51 -0.97 -13.28
N GLY A 18 -7.36 -0.67 -14.25
CA GLY A 18 -6.99 -0.67 -15.67
C GLY A 18 -8.17 -0.71 -16.62
N VAL A 19 -7.89 -0.55 -17.91
CA VAL A 19 -8.90 -0.68 -18.95
C VAL A 19 -9.05 -2.16 -19.29
N LEU A 20 -10.27 -2.68 -19.19
CA LEU A 20 -10.62 -4.03 -19.55
C LEU A 20 -10.68 -4.20 -21.08
N ALA A 21 -10.66 -5.44 -21.55
CA ALA A 21 -10.71 -5.76 -22.99
C ALA A 21 -11.97 -5.25 -23.69
N ASN A 22 -13.08 -5.06 -22.97
CA ASN A 22 -14.32 -4.48 -23.45
C ASN A 22 -14.35 -2.94 -23.46
N GLY A 23 -13.27 -2.29 -22.98
CA GLY A 23 -13.14 -0.83 -22.89
C GLY A 23 -13.62 -0.22 -21.59
N ASP A 24 -14.19 -1.00 -20.67
CA ASP A 24 -14.59 -0.53 -19.35
C ASP A 24 -13.36 -0.28 -18.48
N TYR A 25 -13.49 0.63 -17.53
CA TYR A 25 -12.44 0.95 -16.58
C TYR A 25 -12.67 0.19 -15.27
N GLN A 26 -11.66 -0.60 -14.88
CA GLN A 26 -11.62 -1.27 -13.59
C GLN A 26 -10.93 -0.36 -12.57
N VAL A 27 -11.62 -0.03 -11.48
CA VAL A 27 -11.10 0.85 -10.43
C VAL A 27 -10.01 0.12 -9.64
N HIS A 28 -8.91 0.82 -9.37
CA HIS A 28 -7.89 0.35 -8.42
C HIS A 28 -8.44 0.43 -7.00
N ARG A 29 -8.20 -0.63 -6.20
CA ARG A 29 -8.57 -0.69 -4.79
C ARG A 29 -7.41 -1.20 -3.96
N ASP A 30 -6.96 -0.40 -2.99
CA ASP A 30 -6.07 -0.85 -1.93
C ASP A 30 -6.90 -1.32 -0.75
N PHE A 31 -6.57 -2.47 -0.20
CA PHE A 31 -7.27 -3.03 0.96
C PHE A 31 -6.30 -3.80 1.87
N VAL A 32 -6.79 -4.22 3.03
CA VAL A 32 -6.05 -5.09 3.94
C VAL A 32 -6.62 -6.49 3.81
N ASP A 33 -5.81 -7.45 3.37
CA ASP A 33 -6.22 -8.84 3.24
C ASP A 33 -6.04 -9.60 4.56
N PHE A 34 -6.90 -10.58 4.78
CA PHE A 34 -6.82 -11.49 5.92
C PHE A 34 -5.84 -12.60 5.61
N ILE A 35 -4.87 -12.79 6.51
CA ILE A 35 -3.87 -13.86 6.42
C ILE A 35 -4.26 -14.96 7.40
N VAL A 36 -4.57 -16.13 6.89
CA VAL A 36 -4.92 -17.31 7.69
C VAL A 36 -3.91 -18.41 7.43
N ASN A 37 -3.26 -18.90 8.48
CA ASN A 37 -2.17 -19.88 8.39
C ASN A 37 -1.04 -19.45 7.43
N GLY A 38 -0.70 -18.15 7.48
CA GLY A 38 0.36 -17.55 6.65
C GLY A 38 -0.01 -17.39 5.17
N ARG A 39 -1.27 -17.59 4.79
CA ARG A 39 -1.75 -17.46 3.40
C ARG A 39 -2.88 -16.44 3.28
N PRO A 40 -2.91 -15.60 2.24
CA PRO A 40 -4.05 -14.74 1.98
C PRO A 40 -5.35 -15.55 1.85
N LEU A 41 -6.36 -15.16 2.61
CA LEU A 41 -7.66 -15.87 2.60
C LEU A 41 -8.35 -15.71 1.24
N LEU A 42 -8.18 -14.57 0.57
CA LEU A 42 -8.72 -14.35 -0.76
C LEU A 42 -8.24 -15.41 -1.77
N PHE A 43 -6.98 -15.82 -1.71
CA PHE A 43 -6.44 -16.90 -2.56
C PHE A 43 -7.06 -18.26 -2.29
N GLN A 44 -7.56 -18.49 -1.06
CA GLN A 44 -8.22 -19.77 -0.72
C GLN A 44 -9.65 -19.83 -1.27
N LEU A 45 -10.23 -18.67 -1.60
CA LEU A 45 -11.60 -18.54 -2.11
C LEU A 45 -11.68 -18.60 -3.64
N SER A 46 -10.56 -18.83 -4.34
CA SER A 46 -10.41 -19.05 -5.78
C SER A 46 -11.01 -17.98 -6.70
N ASP A 47 -10.16 -17.27 -7.41
CA ASP A 47 -10.45 -16.40 -8.57
C ASP A 47 -11.56 -15.34 -8.38
N LEU A 48 -11.81 -14.87 -7.16
CA LEU A 48 -12.78 -13.83 -6.89
C LEU A 48 -12.18 -12.45 -7.18
N ASP A 49 -12.85 -11.65 -8.00
CA ASP A 49 -12.61 -10.22 -8.11
C ASP A 49 -13.33 -9.50 -6.96
N ALA A 50 -12.72 -9.51 -5.80
CA ALA A 50 -13.30 -9.00 -4.56
C ALA A 50 -12.23 -8.33 -3.69
N VAL A 51 -12.65 -7.44 -2.80
CA VAL A 51 -11.80 -6.77 -1.83
C VAL A 51 -12.39 -6.93 -0.43
N SER A 52 -11.56 -6.88 0.59
CA SER A 52 -12.07 -6.87 1.97
C SER A 52 -12.75 -5.52 2.27
N PRO A 53 -13.67 -5.45 3.23
CA PRO A 53 -14.25 -4.19 3.70
C PRO A 53 -13.23 -3.29 4.44
N LEU A 54 -12.01 -3.77 4.63
CA LEU A 54 -10.89 -3.00 5.16
C LEU A 54 -10.11 -2.31 4.03
N ALA A 55 -10.82 -1.72 3.08
CA ALA A 55 -10.24 -0.98 1.97
C ALA A 55 -9.77 0.41 2.42
N SER A 56 -8.65 0.86 1.86
CA SER A 56 -7.99 2.11 2.27
C SER A 56 -8.76 3.36 1.84
N ASP A 57 -9.61 3.25 0.83
CA ASP A 57 -10.43 4.33 0.28
C ASP A 57 -11.86 4.37 0.86
N VAL A 58 -12.19 3.44 1.76
CA VAL A 58 -13.44 3.47 2.52
C VAL A 58 -13.37 4.61 3.56
N PRO A 59 -14.44 5.41 3.75
CA PRO A 59 -14.47 6.45 4.77
C PRO A 59 -14.12 5.93 6.17
N PRO A 60 -13.40 6.72 7.00
CA PRO A 60 -12.97 6.29 8.35
C PRO A 60 -14.05 5.69 9.21
N ALA A 61 -15.26 6.26 9.15
CA ALA A 61 -16.40 5.80 9.95
C ALA A 61 -16.83 4.38 9.58
N ILE A 62 -16.84 4.03 8.29
CA ILE A 62 -17.19 2.69 7.80
C ILE A 62 -16.07 1.71 8.16
N PHE A 63 -14.83 2.07 7.90
CA PHE A 63 -13.66 1.27 8.23
C PHE A 63 -13.62 0.90 9.72
N THR A 64 -13.78 1.88 10.61
CA THR A 64 -13.82 1.67 12.05
C THR A 64 -14.99 0.77 12.45
N HIS A 65 -16.15 0.93 11.84
CA HIS A 65 -17.32 0.09 12.11
C HIS A 65 -17.07 -1.36 11.70
N HIS A 66 -16.49 -1.60 10.54
CA HIS A 66 -16.13 -2.96 10.10
C HIS A 66 -15.11 -3.63 11.05
N VAL A 67 -14.06 -2.91 11.44
CA VAL A 67 -13.08 -3.44 12.41
C VAL A 67 -13.74 -3.78 13.74
N ARG A 68 -14.61 -2.91 14.25
CA ARG A 68 -15.37 -3.19 15.50
C ARG A 68 -16.33 -4.36 15.36
N GLY A 69 -16.96 -4.51 14.19
CA GLY A 69 -17.79 -5.68 13.88
C GLY A 69 -16.98 -6.97 13.94
N LEU A 70 -15.82 -7.01 13.29
CA LEU A 70 -14.91 -8.17 13.35
C LEU A 70 -14.41 -8.45 14.75
N LEU A 71 -14.24 -7.43 15.60
CA LEU A 71 -13.92 -7.57 17.03
C LEU A 71 -15.10 -7.98 17.90
N LEU A 72 -16.32 -8.09 17.32
CA LEU A 72 -17.58 -8.31 18.04
C LEU A 72 -17.90 -7.21 19.09
N GLU A 73 -17.35 -6.01 18.86
CA GLU A 73 -17.62 -4.78 19.64
C GLU A 73 -18.82 -3.99 19.06
N ALA A 74 -19.34 -4.42 17.90
CA ALA A 74 -20.56 -3.92 17.27
C ALA A 74 -21.40 -5.12 16.78
N GLU A 75 -22.70 -4.89 16.59
CA GLU A 75 -23.60 -5.92 16.04
C GLU A 75 -23.17 -6.34 14.64
N ALA A 76 -23.39 -7.60 14.30
CA ALA A 76 -23.16 -8.11 12.96
C ALA A 76 -24.04 -7.36 11.95
N PRO A 77 -23.48 -6.88 10.82
CA PRO A 77 -24.24 -6.11 9.85
C PRO A 77 -25.27 -6.92 9.08
N LEU A 78 -25.15 -8.25 9.10
CA LEU A 78 -26.03 -9.16 8.37
C LEU A 78 -26.72 -10.12 9.35
N LEU A 79 -27.81 -10.72 8.89
CA LEU A 79 -28.55 -11.71 9.67
C LEU A 79 -27.69 -12.91 10.05
N ASP A 80 -28.09 -13.59 11.10
CA ASP A 80 -27.47 -14.82 11.60
C ASP A 80 -26.01 -14.62 12.06
N GLY A 81 -25.64 -13.41 12.51
CA GLY A 81 -24.29 -13.09 13.00
C GLY A 81 -23.22 -13.06 11.90
N ARG A 82 -23.61 -12.76 10.66
CA ARG A 82 -22.70 -12.77 9.51
C ARG A 82 -22.04 -11.42 9.28
N HIS A 83 -20.80 -11.48 8.84
CA HIS A 83 -19.98 -10.33 8.46
C HIS A 83 -19.51 -10.47 7.02
N VAL A 84 -19.38 -9.35 6.33
CA VAL A 84 -18.75 -9.31 5.00
C VAL A 84 -17.25 -9.50 5.18
N ILE A 85 -16.71 -10.50 4.50
CA ILE A 85 -15.26 -10.79 4.47
C ILE A 85 -14.63 -10.24 3.20
N TYR A 86 -15.29 -10.43 2.07
CA TYR A 86 -14.92 -9.82 0.78
C TYR A 86 -16.17 -9.42 0.03
N GLY A 87 -16.16 -8.25 -0.57
CA GLY A 87 -17.28 -7.70 -1.34
C GLY A 87 -16.85 -7.22 -2.73
N CYS A 88 -17.84 -6.81 -3.50
CA CYS A 88 -17.61 -6.20 -4.80
C CYS A 88 -16.77 -4.93 -4.65
N PRO A 89 -15.67 -4.77 -5.41
CA PRO A 89 -14.83 -3.58 -5.32
C PRO A 89 -15.47 -2.31 -5.90
N GLU A 90 -16.61 -2.43 -6.57
CA GLU A 90 -17.30 -1.31 -7.22
C GLU A 90 -18.46 -0.76 -6.39
N CYS A 91 -19.28 -1.65 -5.80
CA CYS A 91 -20.53 -1.23 -5.15
C CYS A 91 -20.51 -1.41 -3.62
N GLU A 92 -19.56 -2.17 -3.07
CA GLU A 92 -19.41 -2.44 -1.63
C GLU A 92 -20.67 -3.04 -0.95
N GLY A 93 -21.70 -3.39 -1.75
CA GLY A 93 -22.98 -3.93 -1.31
C GLY A 93 -23.15 -5.41 -1.63
N LEU A 94 -24.30 -5.97 -1.18
CA LEU A 94 -24.68 -7.35 -1.48
C LEU A 94 -25.33 -7.52 -2.86
N GLU A 95 -25.59 -6.45 -3.60
CA GLU A 95 -26.26 -6.53 -4.90
C GLU A 95 -25.47 -7.32 -5.94
N CYS A 96 -24.14 -7.19 -5.91
CA CYS A 96 -23.23 -7.99 -6.72
C CYS A 96 -22.80 -9.30 -6.04
N GLY A 97 -23.14 -9.46 -4.77
CA GLY A 97 -22.70 -10.55 -3.91
C GLY A 97 -21.46 -10.23 -3.09
N ALA A 98 -21.32 -10.94 -1.99
CA ALA A 98 -20.17 -10.88 -1.09
C ALA A 98 -19.86 -12.25 -0.49
N VAL A 99 -18.59 -12.50 -0.18
CA VAL A 99 -18.23 -13.59 0.71
C VAL A 99 -18.53 -13.16 2.12
N THR A 100 -19.39 -13.87 2.80
CA THR A 100 -19.74 -13.65 4.19
C THR A 100 -19.38 -14.85 5.04
N ALA A 101 -19.14 -14.62 6.32
CA ALA A 101 -18.90 -15.66 7.31
C ALA A 101 -19.58 -15.29 8.64
N VAL A 102 -19.92 -16.29 9.43
CA VAL A 102 -20.30 -16.10 10.84
C VAL A 102 -19.04 -15.90 11.63
N ILE A 103 -19.00 -14.84 12.45
CA ILE A 103 -17.91 -14.57 13.38
C ILE A 103 -18.50 -14.58 14.79
N GLU A 104 -17.93 -15.40 15.66
CA GLU A 104 -18.43 -15.55 17.03
C GLU A 104 -17.28 -15.85 18.00
N GLN A 105 -17.53 -15.67 19.29
CA GLN A 105 -16.66 -16.23 20.31
C GLN A 105 -17.00 -17.70 20.53
N ALA A 106 -15.98 -18.51 20.82
CA ALA A 106 -16.19 -19.94 21.07
C ALA A 106 -17.13 -20.16 22.26
N PRO A 107 -18.13 -21.07 22.12
CA PRO A 107 -19.13 -21.29 23.16
C PRO A 107 -18.58 -21.97 24.41
N ASP A 108 -17.35 -22.49 24.34
CA ASP A 108 -16.65 -23.16 25.43
C ASP A 108 -16.06 -22.21 26.49
N GLY A 109 -16.26 -20.90 26.32
CA GLY A 109 -15.76 -19.85 27.22
C GLY A 109 -14.26 -19.59 27.10
N THR A 110 -13.59 -20.20 26.13
CA THR A 110 -12.19 -19.89 25.83
C THR A 110 -12.07 -18.52 25.13
N ASP A 111 -10.94 -17.84 25.33
CA ASP A 111 -10.63 -16.60 24.59
C ASP A 111 -10.29 -16.93 23.13
N THR A 112 -11.31 -17.27 22.35
CA THR A 112 -11.20 -17.79 20.99
C THR A 112 -12.25 -17.16 20.09
N TYR A 113 -11.84 -16.63 18.96
CA TYR A 113 -12.72 -16.22 17.87
C TYR A 113 -12.84 -17.36 16.86
N VAL A 114 -14.06 -17.55 16.35
CA VAL A 114 -14.37 -18.59 15.37
C VAL A 114 -14.96 -17.94 14.12
N TRP A 115 -14.35 -18.22 12.97
CA TRP A 115 -14.90 -17.87 11.67
C TRP A 115 -15.39 -19.15 10.99
N ARG A 116 -16.67 -19.19 10.64
CA ARG A 116 -17.30 -20.38 10.06
C ARG A 116 -18.38 -20.06 9.03
N ASP A 117 -18.83 -21.06 8.33
CA ASP A 117 -19.95 -20.99 7.38
C ASP A 117 -19.73 -19.92 6.31
N PHE A 118 -18.55 -19.94 5.69
CA PHE A 118 -18.25 -19.08 4.56
C PHE A 118 -19.18 -19.36 3.40
N ALA A 119 -19.76 -18.31 2.82
CA ALA A 119 -20.67 -18.44 1.66
C ALA A 119 -20.64 -17.19 0.79
N TRP A 120 -20.87 -17.37 -0.50
CA TRP A 120 -21.24 -16.29 -1.40
C TRP A 120 -22.70 -15.91 -1.14
N GLN A 121 -22.96 -14.68 -0.80
CA GLN A 121 -24.27 -14.17 -0.40
C GLN A 121 -24.69 -13.01 -1.29
N THR A 122 -25.86 -13.11 -1.92
CA THR A 122 -26.49 -12.08 -2.75
C THR A 122 -27.89 -11.69 -2.26
N ALA A 123 -28.37 -12.35 -1.20
CA ALA A 123 -29.69 -12.13 -0.63
C ALA A 123 -29.57 -11.89 0.88
N GLU A 124 -30.67 -11.60 1.53
CA GLU A 124 -30.73 -11.31 2.96
C GLU A 124 -30.15 -12.44 3.83
N ARG A 125 -30.29 -13.69 3.36
CA ARG A 125 -29.70 -14.89 4.03
C ARG A 125 -28.78 -15.63 3.09
N ALA A 126 -27.71 -16.19 3.65
CA ALA A 126 -26.80 -17.05 2.91
C ALA A 126 -27.38 -18.46 2.73
N ASP A 127 -27.35 -18.97 1.51
CA ASP A 127 -27.65 -20.37 1.22
C ASP A 127 -26.36 -21.19 1.27
N LEU A 128 -26.13 -21.84 2.41
CA LEU A 128 -24.91 -22.63 2.63
C LEU A 128 -24.87 -23.91 1.79
N GLN A 129 -26.01 -24.44 1.38
CA GLN A 129 -26.03 -25.66 0.55
C GLN A 129 -25.62 -25.37 -0.88
N LEU A 130 -26.10 -24.25 -1.42
CA LEU A 130 -25.82 -23.85 -2.80
C LEU A 130 -24.51 -23.07 -2.94
N ASN A 131 -24.24 -22.14 -2.03
CA ASN A 131 -23.20 -21.12 -2.15
C ASN A 131 -22.14 -21.19 -1.05
N GLY A 132 -22.14 -22.26 -0.23
CA GLY A 132 -21.17 -22.43 0.87
C GLY A 132 -19.78 -22.85 0.37
N TYR A 133 -18.75 -22.28 0.96
CA TYR A 133 -17.37 -22.69 0.76
C TYR A 133 -17.00 -23.81 1.74
N HIS A 134 -17.48 -25.01 1.48
CA HIS A 134 -17.36 -26.18 2.38
C HIS A 134 -15.91 -26.61 2.65
N GLY A 135 -14.95 -26.17 1.84
CA GLY A 135 -13.52 -26.41 2.02
C GLY A 135 -12.80 -25.34 2.83
N ILE A 136 -13.50 -24.26 3.25
CA ILE A 136 -12.92 -23.12 3.94
C ILE A 136 -13.43 -23.07 5.39
N GLY A 137 -12.50 -23.17 6.35
CA GLY A 137 -12.80 -23.16 7.78
C GLY A 137 -13.45 -24.47 8.27
N PRO A 138 -14.03 -24.47 9.48
CA PRO A 138 -13.99 -23.34 10.43
C PRO A 138 -12.57 -23.02 10.92
N PHE A 139 -12.27 -21.74 11.08
CA PHE A 139 -11.03 -21.29 11.67
C PHE A 139 -11.25 -20.89 13.13
N ARG A 140 -10.33 -21.27 13.99
CA ARG A 140 -10.30 -20.85 15.41
C ARG A 140 -9.03 -20.03 15.63
N PHE A 141 -9.18 -18.83 16.15
CA PHE A 141 -8.06 -17.91 16.40
C PHE A 141 -7.92 -17.63 17.88
N HIS A 142 -6.68 -17.55 18.37
CA HIS A 142 -6.42 -17.07 19.72
C HIS A 142 -6.88 -15.61 19.87
N GLY A 143 -7.71 -15.33 20.87
CA GLY A 143 -8.34 -14.02 21.02
C GLY A 143 -7.34 -12.89 21.22
N ALA A 144 -6.23 -13.11 21.91
CA ALA A 144 -5.18 -12.09 22.06
C ALA A 144 -4.55 -11.70 20.70
N GLU A 145 -4.13 -12.68 19.90
CA GLU A 145 -3.53 -12.46 18.57
C GLU A 145 -4.51 -11.79 17.61
N TYR A 146 -5.75 -12.28 17.59
CA TYR A 146 -6.82 -11.76 16.75
C TYR A 146 -7.13 -10.29 17.05
N ARG A 147 -7.33 -9.96 18.33
CA ARG A 147 -7.61 -8.59 18.77
C ARG A 147 -6.44 -7.65 18.53
N GLU A 148 -5.21 -8.11 18.80
CA GLU A 148 -4.00 -7.31 18.58
C GLU A 148 -3.91 -6.87 17.12
N ALA A 149 -4.02 -7.81 16.17
CA ALA A 149 -3.95 -7.52 14.75
C ALA A 149 -5.02 -6.51 14.30
N LEU A 150 -6.27 -6.68 14.74
CA LEU A 150 -7.37 -5.78 14.35
C LEU A 150 -7.29 -4.41 15.04
N ARG A 151 -6.88 -4.37 16.32
CA ARG A 151 -6.74 -3.11 17.07
C ARG A 151 -5.62 -2.24 16.55
N GLN A 152 -4.56 -2.82 16.00
CA GLN A 152 -3.52 -2.06 15.32
C GLN A 152 -4.11 -1.20 14.19
N LEU A 153 -5.09 -1.71 13.43
CA LEU A 153 -5.77 -0.91 12.41
C LEU A 153 -6.52 0.31 12.98
N LEU A 154 -6.99 0.24 14.23
CA LEU A 154 -7.66 1.36 14.90
C LEU A 154 -6.66 2.32 15.55
N ALA A 155 -5.50 1.81 16.01
CA ALA A 155 -4.47 2.59 16.69
C ALA A 155 -3.63 3.41 15.72
N ASP A 156 -3.41 2.91 14.49
CA ASP A 156 -2.73 3.65 13.41
C ASP A 156 -3.52 4.87 12.92
N GLY A 157 -4.43 5.33 13.79
CA GLY A 157 -5.39 6.41 13.73
C GLY A 157 -5.11 7.46 12.67
N GLU A 158 -6.09 7.62 11.78
CA GLU A 158 -6.14 8.56 10.69
C GLU A 158 -5.39 8.21 9.38
N PRO A 159 -5.92 8.70 8.31
CA PRO A 159 -5.79 8.23 6.93
C PRO A 159 -4.43 8.43 6.27
N ALA A 160 -3.35 8.61 7.00
CA ALA A 160 -2.01 8.72 6.43
C ALA A 160 -1.54 7.42 5.73
N ALA A 161 -1.93 6.26 6.26
CA ALA A 161 -1.69 4.98 5.59
C ALA A 161 -2.56 4.76 4.33
N ARG A 162 -3.63 5.54 4.18
CA ARG A 162 -4.69 5.34 3.19
C ARG A 162 -4.40 5.93 1.82
N ARG A 163 -3.41 6.84 1.69
CA ARG A 163 -3.03 7.45 0.42
C ARG A 163 -1.71 6.91 -0.10
N ARG A 164 -1.52 5.59 -0.03
CA ARG A 164 -0.38 4.93 -0.67
C ARG A 164 -0.65 4.67 -2.15
N ARG A 165 -1.24 5.63 -2.83
CA ARG A 165 -1.53 5.57 -4.26
C ARG A 165 -0.87 6.73 -4.97
N VAL A 166 -0.30 6.47 -6.14
CA VAL A 166 0.39 7.48 -6.94
C VAL A 166 -0.16 7.51 -8.35
N LEU A 167 -0.40 8.73 -8.86
CA LEU A 167 -0.71 8.95 -10.25
C LEU A 167 0.59 9.19 -11.03
N LEU A 168 0.87 8.35 -12.01
CA LEU A 168 2.07 8.39 -12.84
C LEU A 168 1.75 9.07 -14.17
N ILE A 169 2.33 10.25 -14.41
CA ILE A 169 2.15 11.04 -15.64
C ILE A 169 3.43 11.02 -16.47
N GLY A 170 3.35 10.59 -17.73
CA GLY A 170 4.51 10.63 -18.61
C GLY A 170 4.31 9.95 -19.95
N ALA A 171 5.17 10.28 -20.92
CA ALA A 171 5.07 9.78 -22.28
C ALA A 171 5.70 8.38 -22.50
N ARG A 172 6.56 7.91 -21.58
CA ARG A 172 7.28 6.64 -21.73
C ARG A 172 6.52 5.50 -21.05
N VAL A 173 5.45 5.02 -21.67
CA VAL A 173 4.55 3.99 -21.11
C VAL A 173 5.31 2.77 -20.58
N ALA A 174 6.34 2.27 -21.29
CA ALA A 174 7.12 1.12 -20.83
C ALA A 174 7.89 1.37 -19.54
N VAL A 175 8.37 2.60 -19.29
CA VAL A 175 9.03 2.97 -18.02
C VAL A 175 8.00 3.09 -16.92
N LEU A 176 6.85 3.72 -17.19
CA LEU A 176 5.77 3.88 -16.24
C LEU A 176 5.18 2.52 -15.83
N ALA A 177 5.00 1.59 -16.77
CA ALA A 177 4.54 0.23 -16.49
C ALA A 177 5.49 -0.53 -15.56
N LYS A 178 6.82 -0.44 -15.81
CA LYS A 178 7.83 -1.04 -14.92
C LYS A 178 7.83 -0.38 -13.54
N LEU A 179 7.68 0.94 -13.48
CA LEU A 179 7.59 1.69 -12.23
C LEU A 179 6.34 1.29 -11.45
N ALA A 180 5.19 1.24 -12.12
CA ALA A 180 3.93 0.82 -11.50
C ALA A 180 4.04 -0.61 -10.94
N ALA A 181 4.62 -1.54 -11.71
CA ALA A 181 4.86 -2.91 -11.24
C ALA A 181 5.75 -2.93 -9.99
N ALA A 182 6.86 -2.16 -9.99
CA ALA A 182 7.77 -2.09 -8.85
C ALA A 182 7.12 -1.45 -7.61
N LEU A 183 6.29 -0.42 -7.78
CA LEU A 183 5.55 0.21 -6.68
C LEU A 183 4.54 -0.75 -6.05
N ARG A 184 3.84 -1.51 -6.88
CA ARG A 184 2.88 -2.51 -6.40
C ARG A 184 3.53 -3.60 -5.57
N THR A 185 4.78 -4.01 -5.86
CA THR A 185 5.48 -5.02 -5.04
C THR A 185 5.78 -4.56 -3.61
N ILE A 186 5.73 -3.24 -3.36
CA ILE A 186 5.95 -2.65 -2.02
C ILE A 186 4.65 -2.09 -1.41
N GLY A 187 3.48 -2.47 -1.95
CA GLY A 187 2.18 -2.05 -1.43
C GLY A 187 1.81 -0.60 -1.77
N VAL A 188 2.37 -0.02 -2.84
CA VAL A 188 1.99 1.29 -3.36
C VAL A 188 1.16 1.11 -4.62
N GLY A 189 -0.10 1.54 -4.57
CA GLY A 189 -0.97 1.57 -5.74
C GLY A 189 -0.43 2.56 -6.79
N ALA A 190 -0.41 2.18 -8.05
CA ALA A 190 0.13 3.03 -9.10
C ALA A 190 -0.74 2.98 -10.35
N GLU A 191 -1.16 4.14 -10.80
CA GLU A 191 -1.97 4.32 -12.01
C GLU A 191 -1.26 5.22 -13.02
N ILE A 192 -1.41 4.90 -14.29
CA ILE A 192 -0.77 5.62 -15.38
C ILE A 192 -1.85 6.40 -16.11
N ALA A 193 -1.67 7.71 -16.21
CA ALA A 193 -2.54 8.59 -16.99
C ALA A 193 -1.74 9.54 -17.88
N ALA A 194 -2.39 10.08 -18.89
CA ALA A 194 -1.83 11.13 -19.74
C ALA A 194 -1.89 12.50 -19.03
N ASP A 195 -2.98 12.74 -18.32
CA ASP A 195 -3.26 13.94 -17.52
C ASP A 195 -4.29 13.61 -16.42
N ALA A 196 -4.85 14.62 -15.79
CA ALA A 196 -5.93 14.49 -14.81
C ALA A 196 -7.24 15.14 -15.28
N ALA A 197 -7.36 15.45 -16.58
CA ALA A 197 -8.55 16.10 -17.11
C ALA A 197 -9.76 15.13 -17.05
N GLY A 198 -10.85 15.61 -16.50
CA GLY A 198 -12.08 14.82 -16.38
C GLY A 198 -12.07 13.73 -15.30
N VAL A 199 -11.00 13.62 -14.51
CA VAL A 199 -10.98 12.71 -13.36
C VAL A 199 -11.89 13.27 -12.26
N PRO A 200 -12.87 12.51 -11.76
CA PRO A 200 -13.76 12.97 -10.70
C PRO A 200 -12.99 13.35 -9.42
N PRO A 201 -13.45 14.37 -8.65
CA PRO A 201 -12.80 14.76 -7.39
C PRO A 201 -12.64 13.62 -6.38
N ASP A 202 -13.60 12.70 -6.34
CA ASP A 202 -13.55 11.55 -5.42
C ASP A 202 -12.43 10.58 -5.80
N GLU A 203 -12.18 10.38 -7.09
CA GLU A 203 -11.04 9.60 -7.57
C GLU A 203 -9.72 10.31 -7.25
N LEU A 204 -9.63 11.63 -7.46
CA LEU A 204 -8.43 12.42 -7.13
C LEU A 204 -8.08 12.32 -5.64
N ARG A 205 -9.06 12.18 -4.75
CA ARG A 205 -8.84 12.03 -3.29
C ARG A 205 -8.08 10.76 -2.91
N THR A 206 -8.08 9.76 -3.77
CA THR A 206 -7.41 8.48 -3.51
C THR A 206 -5.89 8.55 -3.65
N TYR A 207 -5.36 9.56 -4.34
CA TYR A 207 -3.93 9.72 -4.55
C TYR A 207 -3.24 10.47 -3.40
N GLY A 208 -2.12 9.93 -2.93
CA GLY A 208 -1.22 10.60 -1.99
C GLY A 208 -0.09 11.36 -2.68
N ALA A 209 0.24 10.99 -3.92
CA ALA A 209 1.27 11.64 -4.72
C ALA A 209 0.94 11.63 -6.20
N VAL A 210 1.56 12.57 -6.93
CA VAL A 210 1.61 12.58 -8.40
C VAL A 210 3.06 12.59 -8.84
N ALA A 211 3.47 11.65 -9.67
CA ALA A 211 4.83 11.57 -10.19
C ALA A 211 4.88 11.93 -11.69
N PHE A 212 5.67 12.92 -12.02
CA PHE A 212 5.87 13.39 -13.39
C PHE A 212 7.17 12.83 -13.99
N GLY A 213 7.06 12.26 -15.16
CA GLY A 213 8.24 11.99 -15.98
C GLY A 213 8.95 13.27 -16.43
N ARG A 214 10.27 13.21 -16.67
CA ARG A 214 11.07 14.38 -17.08
C ARG A 214 10.55 15.12 -18.32
N SER A 215 9.96 14.40 -19.27
CA SER A 215 9.47 14.94 -20.53
C SER A 215 8.04 15.48 -20.49
N VAL A 216 7.39 15.50 -19.34
CA VAL A 216 6.03 16.03 -19.20
C VAL A 216 6.07 17.55 -19.36
N PRO A 217 5.30 18.13 -20.31
CA PRO A 217 5.25 19.57 -20.52
C PRO A 217 4.78 20.33 -19.28
N ALA A 218 5.27 21.57 -19.11
CA ALA A 218 4.88 22.43 -17.99
C ALA A 218 3.36 22.65 -17.94
N ALA A 219 2.72 22.88 -19.07
CA ALA A 219 1.27 23.06 -19.15
C ALA A 219 0.48 21.85 -18.64
N THR A 220 0.93 20.62 -18.95
CA THR A 220 0.32 19.38 -18.42
C THR A 220 0.49 19.29 -16.90
N ARG A 221 1.69 19.64 -16.39
CA ARG A 221 1.95 19.65 -14.93
C ARG A 221 1.06 20.65 -14.21
N GLU A 222 0.91 21.86 -14.78
CA GLU A 222 0.04 22.90 -14.25
C GLU A 222 -1.44 22.47 -14.28
N GLY A 223 -1.89 21.87 -15.38
CA GLY A 223 -3.25 21.33 -15.49
C GLY A 223 -3.56 20.27 -14.45
N VAL A 224 -2.62 19.34 -14.22
CA VAL A 224 -2.77 18.33 -13.18
C VAL A 224 -2.79 18.95 -11.78
N ARG A 225 -1.91 19.90 -11.47
CA ARG A 225 -1.91 20.62 -10.19
C ARG A 225 -3.23 21.37 -9.97
N ALA A 226 -3.70 22.07 -10.98
CA ALA A 226 -4.98 22.80 -10.93
C ALA A 226 -6.17 21.86 -10.67
N ALA A 227 -6.18 20.64 -11.22
CA ALA A 227 -7.22 19.66 -10.96
C ALA A 227 -7.27 19.24 -9.48
N PHE A 228 -6.12 18.96 -8.86
CA PHE A 228 -6.06 18.63 -7.43
C PHE A 228 -6.39 19.84 -6.54
N GLU A 229 -5.87 21.01 -6.86
CA GLU A 229 -6.17 22.26 -6.13
C GLU A 229 -7.65 22.61 -6.22
N GLY A 230 -8.26 22.49 -7.42
CA GLY A 230 -9.70 22.71 -7.63
C GLY A 230 -10.59 21.73 -6.86
N ALA A 231 -10.09 20.55 -6.57
CA ALA A 231 -10.74 19.57 -5.69
C ALA A 231 -10.45 19.80 -4.20
N GLY A 232 -9.67 20.83 -3.83
CA GLY A 232 -9.28 21.13 -2.44
C GLY A 232 -8.31 20.11 -1.85
N LEU A 233 -7.52 19.41 -2.69
CA LEU A 233 -6.67 18.31 -2.28
C LEU A 233 -5.19 18.72 -2.21
N GLN A 234 -4.52 18.32 -1.13
CA GLN A 234 -3.07 18.42 -1.00
C GLN A 234 -2.44 17.06 -1.28
N VAL A 235 -1.64 16.98 -2.34
CA VAL A 235 -0.88 15.80 -2.71
C VAL A 235 0.61 16.15 -2.84
N ALA A 236 1.48 15.16 -2.71
CA ALA A 236 2.90 15.35 -2.98
C ALA A 236 3.16 15.28 -4.49
N TYR A 237 3.99 16.19 -4.99
CA TYR A 237 4.42 16.17 -6.39
C TYR A 237 5.86 15.69 -6.47
N VAL A 238 6.11 14.70 -7.32
CA VAL A 238 7.42 14.11 -7.55
C VAL A 238 7.84 14.39 -9.00
N ASP A 239 8.91 15.17 -9.14
CA ASP A 239 9.59 15.30 -10.43
C ASP A 239 10.68 14.23 -10.54
N GLY A 240 10.50 13.27 -11.45
CA GLY A 240 11.43 12.16 -11.60
C GLY A 240 12.84 12.60 -11.96
N LEU A 241 13.82 12.29 -11.11
CA LEU A 241 15.22 12.68 -11.29
C LEU A 241 15.86 12.02 -12.51
N ALA A 242 15.63 10.71 -12.67
CA ALA A 242 16.14 9.91 -13.79
C ALA A 242 15.23 8.70 -14.04
N PRO A 243 15.23 8.10 -15.26
CA PRO A 243 14.44 6.92 -15.55
C PRO A 243 15.07 5.64 -14.96
N ILE A 244 15.43 5.69 -13.69
CA ILE A 244 15.98 4.60 -12.88
C ILE A 244 14.90 4.11 -11.94
N ILE A 245 14.34 2.95 -12.20
CA ILE A 245 13.16 2.44 -11.47
C ILE A 245 13.37 2.44 -9.94
N PRO A 246 14.46 1.88 -9.36
CA PRO A 246 14.64 1.89 -7.92
C PRO A 246 14.74 3.30 -7.30
N LEU A 247 15.30 4.25 -8.04
CA LEU A 247 15.38 5.65 -7.61
C LEU A 247 14.00 6.31 -7.61
N LEU A 248 13.20 6.09 -8.66
CA LEU A 248 11.85 6.63 -8.76
C LEU A 248 10.93 6.03 -7.68
N VAL A 249 11.07 4.74 -7.41
CA VAL A 249 10.37 4.08 -6.28
C VAL A 249 10.71 4.78 -4.96
N ALA A 250 12.00 4.96 -4.67
CA ALA A 250 12.44 5.62 -3.45
C ALA A 250 11.95 7.08 -3.33
N GLN A 251 11.90 7.83 -4.44
CA GLN A 251 11.35 9.19 -4.46
C GLN A 251 9.86 9.21 -4.14
N ILE A 252 9.10 8.27 -4.69
CA ILE A 252 7.66 8.16 -4.45
C ILE A 252 7.38 7.71 -3.03
N GLU A 253 8.12 6.72 -2.50
CA GLU A 253 8.02 6.30 -1.10
C GLU A 253 8.26 7.48 -0.14
N HIS A 254 9.33 8.26 -0.39
CA HIS A 254 9.62 9.45 0.39
C HIS A 254 8.49 10.49 0.33
N ALA A 255 7.93 10.71 -0.86
CA ALA A 255 6.83 11.66 -1.05
C ALA A 255 5.52 11.21 -0.38
N LEU A 256 5.30 9.90 -0.29
CA LEU A 256 4.15 9.31 0.39
C LEU A 256 4.33 9.20 1.91
N ASP A 257 5.57 9.36 2.41
CA ASP A 257 5.85 9.33 3.84
C ASP A 257 5.26 10.57 4.53
N ARG A 258 4.26 10.35 5.38
CA ARG A 258 3.58 11.38 6.19
C ARG A 258 4.01 11.36 7.64
N SER A 259 5.01 10.55 7.99
CA SER A 259 5.52 10.49 9.36
C SER A 259 6.00 11.87 9.83
N PRO A 260 5.65 12.28 11.03
CA PRO A 260 6.19 13.49 11.64
C PRO A 260 7.73 13.50 11.63
N LEU A 261 8.34 14.66 11.43
CA LEU A 261 9.80 14.79 11.32
C LEU A 261 10.53 14.22 12.54
N GLU A 262 9.95 14.42 13.72
CA GLU A 262 10.47 13.94 15.00
C GLU A 262 10.47 12.41 15.16
N LEU A 263 9.67 11.70 14.37
CA LEU A 263 9.61 10.24 14.35
C LEU A 263 10.49 9.61 13.26
N ARG A 264 11.07 10.43 12.36
CA ARG A 264 11.93 9.94 11.29
C ARG A 264 13.33 9.66 11.82
N ARG A 265 13.81 8.44 11.53
CA ARG A 265 15.18 8.05 11.89
C ARG A 265 16.21 8.65 10.94
N LEU A 266 15.83 8.87 9.69
CA LEU A 266 16.66 9.43 8.64
C LEU A 266 16.12 10.81 8.26
N THR A 267 16.83 11.88 8.64
CA THR A 267 16.33 13.26 8.52
C THR A 267 16.99 14.05 7.40
N ARG A 268 18.21 13.68 7.02
CA ARG A 268 18.96 14.36 5.97
C ARG A 268 19.78 13.39 5.14
N LEU A 269 19.83 13.64 3.84
CA LEU A 269 20.76 13.00 2.91
C LEU A 269 21.27 14.08 1.95
N ALA A 270 22.56 14.22 1.85
CA ALA A 270 23.23 15.05 0.84
C ALA A 270 24.44 14.31 0.30
N ALA A 271 24.77 14.51 -0.97
CA ALA A 271 25.94 13.88 -1.58
C ALA A 271 26.72 14.89 -2.41
N ALA A 272 27.92 15.19 -1.98
CA ALA A 272 28.86 16.10 -2.65
C ALA A 272 30.31 15.70 -2.35
N ASP A 273 31.23 16.17 -3.17
CA ASP A 273 32.68 16.03 -2.94
C ASP A 273 33.13 14.60 -2.62
N GLY A 274 32.56 13.63 -3.32
CA GLY A 274 32.92 12.23 -3.16
C GLY A 274 32.47 11.60 -1.83
N ALA A 275 31.52 12.20 -1.14
CA ALA A 275 30.94 11.64 0.08
C ALA A 275 29.42 11.87 0.15
N ALA A 276 28.73 11.00 0.88
CA ALA A 276 27.35 11.18 1.28
C ALA A 276 27.28 11.51 2.78
N GLY A 277 26.61 12.60 3.11
CA GLY A 277 26.26 12.98 4.47
C GLY A 277 24.87 12.46 4.81
N VAL A 278 24.76 11.79 5.96
CA VAL A 278 23.52 11.17 6.45
C VAL A 278 23.32 11.56 7.91
N ASP A 279 22.16 12.11 8.26
CA ASP A 279 21.81 12.47 9.62
C ASP A 279 20.81 11.48 10.19
N ILE A 280 21.15 10.87 11.33
CA ILE A 280 20.38 9.82 12.02
C ILE A 280 19.93 10.32 13.39
N THR A 281 18.65 10.11 13.73
CA THR A 281 18.07 10.53 15.03
C THR A 281 18.09 9.43 16.08
N SER A 282 18.11 8.17 15.68
CA SER A 282 18.19 7.02 16.59
C SER A 282 18.96 5.89 15.95
N THR A 283 19.65 5.08 16.75
CA THR A 283 20.42 3.91 16.28
C THR A 283 19.57 3.04 15.35
N CYS A 284 20.00 2.88 14.11
CA CYS A 284 19.30 2.05 13.14
C CYS A 284 20.23 1.51 12.03
N ARG A 285 19.78 0.45 11.36
CA ARG A 285 20.45 -0.02 10.16
C ARG A 285 20.14 0.92 9.00
N VAL A 286 21.19 1.36 8.33
CA VAL A 286 21.12 2.22 7.15
C VAL A 286 21.72 1.48 5.97
N GLN A 287 21.00 1.46 4.87
CA GLN A 287 21.49 1.01 3.57
C GLN A 287 21.64 2.23 2.66
N LEU A 288 22.82 2.43 2.09
CA LEU A 288 23.11 3.48 1.12
C LEU A 288 23.49 2.87 -0.22
N ILE A 289 22.72 3.20 -1.25
CA ILE A 289 22.91 2.68 -2.60
C ILE A 289 23.04 3.85 -3.56
N ALA A 290 24.07 3.83 -4.42
CA ALA A 290 24.21 4.78 -5.51
C ALA A 290 23.71 4.20 -6.83
N TYR A 291 22.99 5.02 -7.57
CA TYR A 291 22.46 4.69 -8.89
C TYR A 291 22.94 5.65 -9.94
N ARG A 292 23.24 5.15 -11.13
CA ARG A 292 23.54 5.96 -12.32
C ARG A 292 23.09 5.26 -13.59
N LEU A 293 22.98 6.01 -14.67
CA LEU A 293 22.84 5.46 -16.00
C LEU A 293 24.22 5.39 -16.68
N ASP A 294 24.51 4.29 -17.35
CA ASP A 294 25.64 4.18 -18.24
C ASP A 294 25.34 4.84 -19.60
N ARG A 295 26.33 4.83 -20.51
CA ARG A 295 26.18 5.40 -21.86
C ARG A 295 25.10 4.72 -22.71
N LEU A 296 24.68 3.51 -22.34
CA LEU A 296 23.62 2.73 -22.99
C LEU A 296 22.29 2.86 -22.26
N SER A 297 22.16 3.82 -21.35
CA SER A 297 20.98 4.04 -20.51
C SER A 297 20.61 2.83 -19.62
N ARG A 298 21.58 1.97 -19.27
CA ARG A 298 21.39 0.87 -18.33
C ARG A 298 21.64 1.36 -16.92
N THR A 299 20.80 0.95 -16.00
CA THR A 299 20.97 1.24 -14.57
C THR A 299 22.19 0.49 -14.02
N GLN A 300 23.11 1.23 -13.44
CA GLN A 300 24.23 0.72 -12.66
C GLN A 300 23.94 0.98 -11.20
N THR A 301 24.09 -0.06 -10.38
CA THR A 301 23.84 -0.01 -8.94
C THR A 301 25.13 -0.26 -8.20
N HIS A 302 25.44 0.57 -7.20
CA HIS A 302 26.61 0.43 -6.35
C HIS A 302 26.16 0.49 -4.89
N GLN A 303 26.36 -0.61 -4.15
CA GLN A 303 26.17 -0.60 -2.71
C GLN A 303 27.32 0.19 -2.09
N VAL A 304 26.98 1.30 -1.42
CA VAL A 304 27.95 2.21 -0.79
C VAL A 304 28.17 1.85 0.67
N PHE A 305 27.07 1.59 1.38
CA PHE A 305 27.08 1.25 2.80
C PHE A 305 25.91 0.35 3.17
N ASP A 306 26.12 -0.55 4.10
CA ASP A 306 25.06 -1.32 4.75
C ASP A 306 25.52 -1.69 6.15
N GLY A 307 24.96 -1.03 7.16
CA GLY A 307 25.38 -1.22 8.55
C GLY A 307 24.54 -0.42 9.52
N VAL A 308 24.82 -0.58 10.80
CA VAL A 308 24.16 0.17 11.87
C VAL A 308 24.90 1.48 12.09
N LEU A 309 24.16 2.57 12.17
CA LEU A 309 24.66 3.91 12.53
C LEU A 309 24.02 4.37 13.83
N GLU A 310 24.82 5.03 14.67
CA GLU A 310 24.38 5.70 15.89
C GLU A 310 23.76 7.07 15.56
N PRO A 311 23.00 7.70 16.47
CA PRO A 311 22.49 9.06 16.27
C PRO A 311 23.64 10.06 16.00
N GLY A 312 23.40 10.95 15.02
CA GLY A 312 24.36 11.98 14.63
C GLY A 312 24.56 12.10 13.13
N GLU A 313 25.51 12.95 12.75
CA GLU A 313 25.92 13.14 11.36
C GLU A 313 27.00 12.12 10.98
N HIS A 314 26.80 11.45 9.86
CA HIS A 314 27.74 10.47 9.31
C HIS A 314 28.17 10.88 7.90
N ARG A 315 29.48 10.77 7.64
CA ARG A 315 30.06 11.00 6.32
C ARG A 315 30.58 9.69 5.75
N ILE A 316 29.96 9.24 4.68
CA ILE A 316 30.25 7.95 4.02
C ILE A 316 30.91 8.24 2.66
N THR A 317 32.12 7.72 2.46
CA THR A 317 32.85 7.92 1.20
C THR A 317 32.16 7.21 0.03
N LEU A 318 32.03 7.92 -1.09
CA LEU A 318 31.51 7.40 -2.35
C LEU A 318 32.66 6.95 -3.26
N ASP A 319 32.60 5.74 -3.76
CA ASP A 319 33.55 5.26 -4.78
C ASP A 319 33.45 6.13 -6.07
N ALA A 320 34.56 6.37 -6.72
CA ALA A 320 34.63 7.07 -8.00
C ALA A 320 33.75 6.42 -9.11
N LYS A 321 33.48 5.12 -9.00
CA LYS A 321 32.53 4.43 -9.89
C LYS A 321 31.08 4.84 -9.63
N ALA A 322 30.72 5.10 -8.38
CA ALA A 322 29.38 5.54 -7.96
C ALA A 322 29.09 6.99 -8.36
N THR A 323 30.14 7.84 -8.45
CA THR A 323 30.02 9.29 -8.72
C THR A 323 30.17 9.66 -10.19
N LYS A 324 30.34 8.69 -11.10
CA LYS A 324 30.58 8.94 -12.52
C LYS A 324 29.31 9.29 -13.29
N GLY A 325 29.28 10.47 -13.93
CA GLY A 325 28.12 10.94 -14.72
C GLY A 325 27.00 11.50 -13.86
N GLU A 326 25.78 11.47 -14.35
CA GLU A 326 24.59 11.79 -13.58
C GLU A 326 24.31 10.62 -12.63
N SER A 327 24.47 10.85 -11.37
CA SER A 327 24.39 9.82 -10.33
C SER A 327 23.62 10.32 -9.11
N PHE A 328 23.03 9.38 -8.39
CA PHE A 328 22.10 9.62 -7.29
C PHE A 328 22.37 8.64 -6.17
N VAL A 329 22.13 9.05 -4.93
CA VAL A 329 22.14 8.16 -3.77
C VAL A 329 20.74 8.01 -3.20
N VAL A 330 20.48 6.82 -2.69
CA VAL A 330 19.28 6.47 -1.90
C VAL A 330 19.76 5.95 -0.57
N ALA A 331 19.33 6.59 0.51
CA ALA A 331 19.50 6.11 1.87
C ALA A 331 18.17 5.51 2.34
N ARG A 332 18.23 4.33 2.96
CA ARG A 332 17.05 3.60 3.41
C ARG A 332 17.27 3.04 4.81
N THR A 333 16.27 3.20 5.66
CA THR A 333 16.13 2.49 6.94
C THR A 333 14.91 1.57 6.85
N THR A 334 14.48 0.97 7.96
CA THR A 334 13.26 0.14 8.01
C THR A 334 12.00 0.95 7.70
N ASP A 335 11.98 2.22 8.07
CA ASP A 335 10.79 3.09 8.09
C ASP A 335 10.95 4.41 7.31
N SER A 336 12.14 4.71 6.80
CA SER A 336 12.42 5.98 6.12
C SER A 336 13.27 5.77 4.88
N VAL A 337 13.04 6.59 3.87
CA VAL A 337 13.82 6.62 2.64
C VAL A 337 14.08 8.06 2.20
N LEU A 338 15.32 8.38 1.85
CA LEU A 338 15.70 9.67 1.26
C LEU A 338 16.46 9.44 -0.05
N THR A 339 16.38 10.43 -0.93
CA THR A 339 17.11 10.44 -2.21
C THR A 339 17.82 11.76 -2.40
N ALA A 340 19.03 11.74 -2.95
CA ALA A 340 19.76 12.95 -3.30
C ALA A 340 20.56 12.78 -4.60
N PRO A 341 20.69 13.83 -5.42
CA PRO A 341 21.67 13.84 -6.50
C PRO A 341 23.09 13.90 -5.92
N ILE A 342 24.05 13.31 -6.63
CA ILE A 342 25.48 13.48 -6.30
C ILE A 342 25.98 14.71 -7.05
N VAL A 343 26.25 15.76 -6.29
CA VAL A 343 26.82 17.01 -6.78
C VAL A 343 28.35 16.88 -6.82
N ARG A 344 28.97 17.39 -7.91
CA ARG A 344 30.44 17.41 -8.11
C ARG A 344 31.02 18.74 -7.77
#